data_1b83977fbbf9d38b16c0ee35720507c0
#
_entry.id   1b83977fbbf9d38b16c0ee35720507c0
#
_cell.length_a   1.000
_cell.length_b   1.000
_cell.length_c   1.000
_cell.angle_alpha   90.00
_cell.angle_beta   90.00
_cell.angle_gamma   90.00
#
_symmetry.space_group_name_H-M   'P 1'
#
loop_
_entity.id
_entity.type
_entity.pdbx_description
1 polymer ?
#
loop_
_entity_poly.entity_id
_entity_poly.type
_entity_poly.pdbx_seq_one_letter_code
_entity_poly.pdbx_strand_id
1 'polypeptide(L)'
;MTAKRNRKVIVPTLALLTLSLTVPAWAGGFSGGVDEALGPRFNAAPQRHAAPSHPLRHGGSAMARLHHWNEIALNASGLDHTPVAPSEQRVFGEQYGPTRASRAMAIVHIAIFDAVNAIAGDYQSYTGLPSVPTNTSMDAAIAQAAHDTLVALFPSQKASCDEQLAADLSQIPDGHAKTKGIELGQRAAAAILALRANDGSQRAEPRVGVDFFTGDEPGEWRQDPISLIPLALGAYWDGVKPFVLKSADQFRVPPPPALASPEYAAAFEEVKRLGGDGGVTPTERTLEQTEIGLYWAYDGTPSLCAPSRLYNQIAVHIADQMGSNVVKLARLLALANVALADAGIAIWESKYYYEFWRPVTGIREADVGTGPTGAGDGNPATVGDPTFTPLGAPASNLHGPNFTPPFPAYPSGHAGFGGALFQTLRHFYGTDDIAFTFVSDEFNGVTRDNSGNVRPLIPRSFSSLSQAEEENGQSRIYLGIHWAFDKTEGIAQGRRVADYVFKHAFVPRHRNKKD
;
A
#
# COMPACT_ATOMS: atom_id res chain seq x y z
N MET A 1 -30.63 57.89 -62.98
CA MET A 1 -30.54 56.44 -62.86
C MET A 1 -29.55 56.10 -61.73
N THR A 2 -30.09 55.79 -60.56
CA THR A 2 -29.35 55.62 -59.30
C THR A 2 -29.22 54.14 -58.99
N ALA A 3 -27.99 53.60 -58.95
CA ALA A 3 -27.70 52.23 -58.60
C ALA A 3 -27.64 52.06 -57.07
N LYS A 4 -28.51 51.21 -56.51
CA LYS A 4 -28.50 50.79 -55.11
C LYS A 4 -27.43 49.76 -54.89
N ARG A 5 -26.44 50.08 -54.02
CA ARG A 5 -25.45 49.12 -53.49
C ARG A 5 -26.05 48.35 -52.32
N ASN A 6 -26.25 47.05 -52.48
CA ASN A 6 -26.57 46.11 -51.39
C ASN A 6 -25.33 45.84 -50.55
N ARG A 7 -25.33 46.24 -49.27
CA ARG A 7 -24.36 45.82 -48.25
C ARG A 7 -24.83 44.52 -47.64
N LYS A 8 -24.05 43.43 -47.87
CA LYS A 8 -24.19 42.18 -47.11
C LYS A 8 -23.61 42.39 -45.72
N VAL A 9 -24.42 42.23 -44.68
CA VAL A 9 -24.00 42.15 -43.28
C VAL A 9 -23.46 40.72 -43.08
N ILE A 10 -22.18 40.62 -42.78
CA ILE A 10 -21.54 39.37 -42.36
C ILE A 10 -21.68 39.31 -40.83
N VAL A 11 -22.49 38.38 -40.34
CA VAL A 11 -22.59 38.06 -38.89
C VAL A 11 -21.45 37.06 -38.62
N PRO A 12 -20.52 37.34 -37.71
CA PRO A 12 -19.52 36.36 -37.34
C PRO A 12 -20.16 35.29 -36.44
N THR A 13 -20.18 34.07 -36.94
CA THR A 13 -20.53 32.89 -36.14
C THR A 13 -19.41 32.64 -35.14
N LEU A 14 -19.68 32.93 -33.89
CA LEU A 14 -18.80 32.60 -32.76
C LEU A 14 -18.80 31.07 -32.61
N ALA A 15 -17.78 30.39 -33.10
CA ALA A 15 -17.56 28.98 -32.81
C ALA A 15 -17.13 28.88 -31.33
N LEU A 16 -18.02 28.38 -30.48
CA LEU A 16 -17.64 27.92 -29.14
C LEU A 16 -16.72 26.71 -29.32
N LEU A 17 -15.40 26.91 -29.20
CA LEU A 17 -14.49 25.83 -28.93
C LEU A 17 -14.76 25.34 -27.49
N THR A 18 -15.53 24.26 -27.38
CA THR A 18 -15.54 23.46 -26.15
C THR A 18 -14.17 22.79 -26.07
N LEU A 19 -13.26 23.39 -25.29
CA LEU A 19 -12.07 22.69 -24.80
C LEU A 19 -12.59 21.55 -23.93
N SER A 20 -12.67 20.35 -24.48
CA SER A 20 -12.74 19.13 -23.70
C SER A 20 -11.41 19.05 -22.94
N LEU A 21 -11.40 19.53 -21.70
CA LEU A 21 -10.37 19.16 -20.74
C LEU A 21 -10.48 17.65 -20.57
N THR A 22 -9.70 16.91 -21.35
CA THR A 22 -9.41 15.51 -21.03
C THR A 22 -8.68 15.54 -19.70
N VAL A 23 -9.43 15.26 -18.63
CA VAL A 23 -8.85 14.96 -17.32
C VAL A 23 -7.89 13.79 -17.58
N PRO A 24 -6.58 13.93 -17.33
CA PRO A 24 -5.70 12.80 -17.49
C PRO A 24 -6.19 11.70 -16.56
N ALA A 25 -6.41 10.50 -17.10
CA ALA A 25 -6.82 9.35 -16.33
C ALA A 25 -5.73 9.04 -15.31
N TRP A 26 -5.94 9.41 -14.06
CA TRP A 26 -5.09 9.08 -12.92
C TRP A 26 -5.14 7.58 -12.58
N ALA A 27 -6.14 6.89 -13.10
CA ALA A 27 -6.33 5.45 -13.08
C ALA A 27 -5.62 4.85 -14.29
N GLY A 28 -4.33 4.73 -14.20
CA GLY A 28 -3.58 3.97 -15.20
C GLY A 28 -2.69 2.99 -14.46
N GLY A 29 -2.79 1.72 -14.75
CA GLY A 29 -1.83 0.80 -14.20
C GLY A 29 -2.24 -0.65 -14.21
N PHE A 30 -3.44 -0.97 -13.83
CA PHE A 30 -3.97 -2.32 -13.94
C PHE A 30 -5.25 -2.29 -14.77
N SER A 31 -5.21 -2.90 -15.94
CA SER A 31 -6.36 -3.01 -16.84
C SER A 31 -6.94 -4.43 -16.87
N GLY A 32 -6.39 -5.32 -16.01
CA GLY A 32 -6.77 -6.71 -15.92
C GLY A 32 -7.93 -6.96 -14.96
N GLY A 33 -8.58 -8.13 -15.11
CA GLY A 33 -9.59 -8.61 -14.17
C GLY A 33 -8.97 -9.28 -12.93
N VAL A 34 -9.86 -9.73 -12.04
CA VAL A 34 -9.49 -10.49 -10.83
C VAL A 34 -8.66 -11.74 -11.17
N ASP A 35 -9.01 -12.42 -12.27
CA ASP A 35 -8.30 -13.63 -12.71
C ASP A 35 -6.84 -13.34 -13.12
N GLU A 36 -6.55 -12.13 -13.61
CA GLU A 36 -5.19 -11.71 -13.90
C GLU A 36 -4.43 -11.31 -12.64
N ALA A 37 -5.13 -10.68 -11.67
CA ALA A 37 -4.53 -10.23 -10.43
C ALA A 37 -4.16 -11.39 -9.49
N LEU A 38 -5.01 -12.42 -9.41
CA LEU A 38 -4.91 -13.51 -8.45
C LEU A 38 -4.64 -14.89 -9.10
N GLY A 39 -4.65 -14.94 -10.44
CA GLY A 39 -4.40 -16.15 -11.22
C GLY A 39 -5.65 -16.97 -11.54
N PRO A 40 -5.55 -17.92 -12.50
CA PRO A 40 -6.69 -18.63 -13.06
C PRO A 40 -7.34 -19.65 -12.09
N ARG A 41 -6.73 -19.88 -10.94
CA ARG A 41 -7.24 -20.84 -9.93
C ARG A 41 -8.17 -20.21 -8.91
N PHE A 42 -8.38 -18.89 -8.95
CA PHE A 42 -9.36 -18.21 -8.11
C PHE A 42 -10.72 -18.21 -8.78
N ASN A 43 -11.71 -18.72 -8.09
CA ASN A 43 -13.11 -18.56 -8.50
C ASN A 43 -13.62 -17.22 -7.99
N ALA A 44 -13.80 -16.29 -8.91
CA ALA A 44 -14.44 -15.00 -8.64
C ALA A 44 -15.96 -15.12 -8.46
N ALA A 45 -16.44 -16.12 -7.69
CA ALA A 45 -17.82 -16.10 -7.27
C ALA A 45 -18.00 -14.88 -6.35
N PRO A 46 -18.88 -13.91 -6.71
CA PRO A 46 -19.07 -12.71 -5.92
C PRO A 46 -19.68 -13.08 -4.57
N GLN A 47 -18.84 -13.33 -3.58
CA GLN A 47 -19.30 -13.33 -2.21
C GLN A 47 -19.61 -11.87 -1.84
N ARG A 48 -20.75 -11.64 -1.20
CA ARG A 48 -21.02 -10.35 -0.55
C ARG A 48 -20.01 -10.21 0.59
N HIS A 49 -18.89 -9.57 0.27
CA HIS A 49 -17.89 -9.25 1.26
C HIS A 49 -18.45 -8.11 2.11
N ALA A 50 -18.79 -8.38 3.36
CA ALA A 50 -18.90 -7.32 4.33
C ALA A 50 -17.53 -6.68 4.43
N ALA A 51 -17.39 -5.44 4.00
CA ALA A 51 -16.21 -4.68 4.33
C ALA A 51 -16.02 -4.75 5.84
N PRO A 52 -14.78 -4.96 6.36
CA PRO A 52 -14.51 -4.79 7.76
C PRO A 52 -14.88 -3.35 8.11
N SER A 53 -16.09 -3.16 8.59
CA SER A 53 -16.56 -1.86 8.98
C SER A 53 -16.06 -1.59 10.40
N HIS A 54 -14.93 -0.92 10.51
CA HIS A 54 -14.76 -0.08 11.68
C HIS A 54 -15.89 0.96 11.64
N PRO A 55 -16.69 1.10 12.72
CA PRO A 55 -17.79 2.04 12.70
C PRO A 55 -17.22 3.44 12.40
N LEU A 56 -17.71 4.04 11.31
CA LEU A 56 -17.34 5.38 10.92
C LEU A 56 -17.56 6.30 12.13
N ARG A 57 -16.50 6.91 12.64
CA ARG A 57 -16.58 7.82 13.78
C ARG A 57 -17.14 9.14 13.30
N HIS A 58 -18.47 9.26 13.30
CA HIS A 58 -19.14 10.53 13.05
C HIS A 58 -18.94 11.44 14.26
N GLY A 59 -18.28 12.57 14.08
CA GLY A 59 -18.05 13.54 15.13
C GLY A 59 -17.74 14.94 14.57
N GLY A 60 -18.27 15.96 15.24
CA GLY A 60 -18.13 17.36 14.84
C GLY A 60 -16.80 18.02 15.20
N SER A 61 -15.70 17.31 15.19
CA SER A 61 -14.35 17.87 15.43
C SER A 61 -13.38 17.51 14.33
N ALA A 62 -12.38 18.35 14.10
CA ALA A 62 -11.32 18.10 13.12
C ALA A 62 -10.60 16.75 13.33
N MET A 63 -10.44 16.32 14.58
CA MET A 63 -9.90 15.01 14.91
C MET A 63 -10.80 13.87 14.43
N ALA A 64 -12.09 13.94 14.74
CA ALA A 64 -13.05 12.93 14.30
C ALA A 64 -13.15 12.91 12.77
N ARG A 65 -13.07 14.09 12.12
CA ARG A 65 -13.07 14.23 10.67
C ARG A 65 -11.85 13.57 10.03
N LEU A 66 -10.67 13.73 10.63
CA LEU A 66 -9.45 13.09 10.16
C LEU A 66 -9.55 11.56 10.25
N HIS A 67 -10.06 11.03 11.37
CA HIS A 67 -10.29 9.58 11.51
C HIS A 67 -11.29 9.06 10.49
N HIS A 68 -12.40 9.78 10.28
CA HIS A 68 -13.45 9.40 9.32
C HIS A 68 -12.90 9.28 7.90
N TRP A 69 -12.16 10.30 7.43
CA TRP A 69 -11.60 10.29 6.07
C TRP A 69 -10.41 9.34 5.91
N ASN A 70 -9.65 9.09 6.97
CA ASN A 70 -8.67 8.01 6.96
C ASN A 70 -9.34 6.65 6.75
N GLU A 71 -10.44 6.38 7.45
CA GLU A 71 -11.18 5.12 7.31
C GLU A 71 -11.81 5.00 5.90
N ILE A 72 -12.37 6.09 5.34
CA ILE A 72 -12.86 6.11 3.96
C ILE A 72 -11.73 5.77 2.99
N ALA A 73 -10.54 6.34 3.16
CA ALA A 73 -9.39 6.06 2.30
C ALA A 73 -8.96 4.59 2.34
N LEU A 74 -8.90 4.01 3.54
CA LEU A 74 -8.58 2.60 3.72
C LEU A 74 -9.64 1.68 3.11
N ASN A 75 -10.92 2.03 3.28
CA ASN A 75 -12.04 1.26 2.72
C ASN A 75 -12.11 1.40 1.19
N ALA A 76 -11.82 2.57 0.63
CA ALA A 76 -11.73 2.75 -0.82
C ALA A 76 -10.64 1.85 -1.43
N SER A 77 -9.48 1.76 -0.78
CA SER A 77 -8.41 0.87 -1.20
C SER A 77 -8.78 -0.61 -1.01
N GLY A 78 -9.47 -0.97 0.07
CA GLY A 78 -9.99 -2.33 0.28
C GLY A 78 -11.01 -2.74 -0.79
N LEU A 79 -11.92 -1.82 -1.13
CA LEU A 79 -12.93 -2.04 -2.16
C LEU A 79 -12.31 -2.14 -3.55
N ASP A 80 -11.25 -1.39 -3.83
CA ASP A 80 -10.45 -1.45 -5.06
C ASP A 80 -9.83 -2.84 -5.31
N HIS A 81 -9.49 -3.56 -4.23
CA HIS A 81 -8.98 -4.94 -4.27
C HIS A 81 -10.10 -6.00 -4.24
N THR A 82 -11.37 -5.59 -4.21
CA THR A 82 -12.52 -6.50 -4.12
C THR A 82 -13.10 -6.76 -5.52
N PRO A 83 -13.35 -8.01 -5.91
CA PRO A 83 -14.02 -8.33 -7.17
C PRO A 83 -15.30 -7.52 -7.35
N VAL A 84 -15.57 -7.08 -8.57
CA VAL A 84 -16.75 -6.25 -8.89
C VAL A 84 -17.95 -7.15 -9.12
N ALA A 85 -19.04 -6.95 -8.36
CA ALA A 85 -20.27 -7.68 -8.60
C ALA A 85 -20.95 -7.21 -9.93
N PRO A 86 -21.73 -8.08 -10.60
CA PRO A 86 -22.36 -7.73 -11.89
C PRO A 86 -23.29 -6.49 -11.83
N SER A 87 -23.78 -6.14 -10.64
CA SER A 87 -24.62 -4.95 -10.42
C SER A 87 -23.86 -3.67 -10.07
N GLU A 88 -22.53 -3.75 -9.90
CA GLU A 88 -21.68 -2.63 -9.55
C GLU A 88 -21.02 -2.02 -10.78
N GLN A 89 -20.78 -0.72 -10.75
CA GLN A 89 -20.09 0.00 -11.82
C GLN A 89 -18.65 0.38 -11.45
N ARG A 90 -18.12 -0.22 -10.38
CA ARG A 90 -16.72 -0.01 -9.98
C ARG A 90 -15.76 -0.59 -11.01
N VAL A 91 -14.55 -0.05 -11.00
CA VAL A 91 -13.39 -0.67 -11.67
C VAL A 91 -12.57 -1.38 -10.60
N PHE A 92 -12.15 -2.61 -10.88
CA PHE A 92 -11.22 -3.34 -10.02
C PHE A 92 -9.79 -2.86 -10.27
N GLY A 93 -9.05 -2.60 -9.22
CA GLY A 93 -7.61 -2.42 -9.32
C GLY A 93 -7.12 -1.05 -9.81
N GLU A 94 -7.88 0.04 -9.62
CA GLU A 94 -7.42 1.39 -9.96
C GLU A 94 -6.09 1.75 -9.27
N GLN A 95 -5.86 1.22 -8.05
CA GLN A 95 -4.61 1.33 -7.27
C GLN A 95 -4.17 -0.06 -6.76
N TYR A 96 -4.23 -1.07 -7.61
CA TYR A 96 -3.97 -2.46 -7.23
C TYR A 96 -2.53 -2.71 -6.80
N GLY A 97 -2.39 -3.52 -5.75
CA GLY A 97 -1.12 -4.00 -5.21
C GLY A 97 -0.45 -3.05 -4.21
N PRO A 98 0.58 -3.54 -3.50
CA PRO A 98 1.15 -2.84 -2.34
C PRO A 98 1.81 -1.51 -2.69
N THR A 99 2.39 -1.40 -3.86
CA THR A 99 3.10 -0.20 -4.33
C THR A 99 2.14 0.93 -4.68
N ARG A 100 1.08 0.65 -5.47
CA ARG A 100 0.07 1.67 -5.81
C ARG A 100 -0.77 2.05 -4.60
N ALA A 101 -1.14 1.09 -3.76
CA ALA A 101 -1.90 1.36 -2.54
C ALA A 101 -1.13 2.26 -1.58
N SER A 102 0.17 2.01 -1.33
CA SER A 102 0.99 2.89 -0.47
C SER A 102 1.16 4.29 -1.06
N ARG A 103 1.36 4.39 -2.39
CA ARG A 103 1.40 5.68 -3.09
C ARG A 103 0.08 6.45 -2.94
N ALA A 104 -1.05 5.80 -3.10
CA ALA A 104 -2.36 6.43 -2.95
C ALA A 104 -2.57 6.97 -1.55
N MET A 105 -2.25 6.19 -0.51
CA MET A 105 -2.33 6.64 0.88
C MET A 105 -1.41 7.84 1.15
N ALA A 106 -0.19 7.84 0.62
CA ALA A 106 0.72 8.99 0.76
C ALA A 106 0.12 10.27 0.16
N ILE A 107 -0.48 10.21 -1.03
CA ILE A 107 -1.11 11.36 -1.69
C ILE A 107 -2.25 11.92 -0.84
N VAL A 108 -3.15 11.05 -0.34
CA VAL A 108 -4.28 11.46 0.51
C VAL A 108 -3.78 12.15 1.78
N HIS A 109 -2.81 11.54 2.48
CA HIS A 109 -2.35 12.08 3.76
C HIS A 109 -1.45 13.31 3.62
N ILE A 110 -0.76 13.49 2.51
CA ILE A 110 -0.07 14.76 2.21
C ILE A 110 -1.09 15.89 2.04
N ALA A 111 -2.17 15.66 1.28
CA ALA A 111 -3.21 16.68 1.09
C ALA A 111 -3.87 17.08 2.41
N ILE A 112 -4.25 16.09 3.23
CA ILE A 112 -4.83 16.33 4.56
C ILE A 112 -3.85 17.10 5.45
N PHE A 113 -2.60 16.65 5.52
CA PHE A 113 -1.57 17.31 6.33
C PHE A 113 -1.34 18.76 5.90
N ASP A 114 -1.17 19.01 4.61
CA ASP A 114 -0.89 20.36 4.10
C ASP A 114 -2.08 21.31 4.36
N ALA A 115 -3.33 20.81 4.27
CA ALA A 115 -4.52 21.57 4.62
C ALA A 115 -4.56 21.92 6.12
N VAL A 116 -4.33 20.94 7.00
CA VAL A 116 -4.27 21.14 8.45
C VAL A 116 -3.12 22.07 8.84
N ASN A 117 -1.94 21.83 8.28
CA ASN A 117 -0.73 22.60 8.60
C ASN A 117 -0.78 24.05 8.05
N ALA A 118 -1.50 24.31 6.95
CA ALA A 118 -1.70 25.67 6.47
C ALA A 118 -2.44 26.54 7.49
N ILE A 119 -3.33 25.95 8.31
CA ILE A 119 -4.08 26.63 9.38
C ILE A 119 -3.23 26.69 10.68
N ALA A 120 -2.56 25.59 11.04
CA ALA A 120 -1.80 25.48 12.30
C ALA A 120 -0.42 26.17 12.23
N GLY A 121 0.27 26.09 11.10
CA GLY A 121 1.54 26.77 10.86
C GLY A 121 2.77 26.15 11.50
N ASP A 122 2.70 24.94 12.07
CA ASP A 122 3.74 24.36 12.92
C ASP A 122 4.90 23.72 12.14
N TYR A 123 4.64 23.28 10.89
CA TYR A 123 5.59 22.48 10.10
C TYR A 123 5.79 23.06 8.69
N GLN A 124 6.81 22.58 7.99
CA GLN A 124 6.99 22.85 6.58
C GLN A 124 5.93 22.08 5.78
N SER A 125 5.26 22.77 4.86
CA SER A 125 4.33 22.16 3.92
C SER A 125 5.10 21.30 2.91
N TYR A 126 4.56 20.15 2.55
CA TYR A 126 5.15 19.28 1.53
C TYR A 126 5.01 19.90 0.12
N THR A 127 3.84 20.45 -0.20
CA THR A 127 3.57 21.04 -1.52
C THR A 127 3.90 22.53 -1.61
N GLY A 128 4.36 23.14 -0.52
CA GLY A 128 4.61 24.58 -0.46
C GLY A 128 3.32 25.42 -0.26
N LEU A 129 2.24 24.81 0.19
CA LEU A 129 0.98 25.49 0.43
C LEU A 129 1.17 26.61 1.48
N PRO A 130 0.75 27.87 1.19
CA PRO A 130 0.93 28.98 2.11
C PRO A 130 0.00 28.88 3.32
N SER A 131 0.42 29.46 4.45
CA SER A 131 -0.42 29.57 5.64
C SER A 131 -1.67 30.43 5.38
N VAL A 132 -2.76 30.09 6.07
CA VAL A 132 -4.05 30.78 5.99
C VAL A 132 -4.50 31.21 7.38
N PRO A 133 -5.49 32.13 7.51
CA PRO A 133 -6.01 32.55 8.80
C PRO A 133 -6.58 31.38 9.62
N THR A 134 -6.38 31.43 10.94
CA THR A 134 -6.81 30.40 11.89
C THR A 134 -8.33 30.25 12.02
N ASN A 135 -9.11 31.22 11.53
CA ASN A 135 -10.58 31.14 11.44
C ASN A 135 -11.08 30.36 10.21
N THR A 136 -10.19 29.69 9.46
CA THR A 136 -10.54 28.76 8.38
C THR A 136 -11.01 27.43 8.98
N SER A 137 -12.11 26.87 8.49
CA SER A 137 -12.64 25.58 8.99
C SER A 137 -11.68 24.42 8.66
N MET A 138 -11.04 23.89 9.69
CA MET A 138 -10.16 22.72 9.55
C MET A 138 -10.96 21.48 9.16
N ASP A 139 -12.17 21.31 9.71
CA ASP A 139 -13.07 20.20 9.38
C ASP A 139 -13.39 20.15 7.88
N ALA A 140 -13.77 21.29 7.30
CA ALA A 140 -14.07 21.39 5.87
C ALA A 140 -12.82 21.17 5.02
N ALA A 141 -11.66 21.65 5.47
CA ALA A 141 -10.40 21.49 4.75
C ALA A 141 -9.93 20.02 4.71
N ILE A 142 -10.04 19.29 5.82
CA ILE A 142 -9.74 17.86 5.90
C ILE A 142 -10.65 17.07 4.95
N ALA A 143 -11.99 17.27 5.08
CA ALA A 143 -12.96 16.54 4.28
C ALA A 143 -12.75 16.76 2.78
N GLN A 144 -12.58 18.01 2.36
CA GLN A 144 -12.41 18.35 0.95
C GLN A 144 -11.07 17.86 0.39
N ALA A 145 -9.96 17.96 1.15
CA ALA A 145 -8.65 17.49 0.71
C ALA A 145 -8.63 15.97 0.49
N ALA A 146 -9.21 15.22 1.43
CA ALA A 146 -9.33 13.78 1.32
C ALA A 146 -10.24 13.37 0.16
N HIS A 147 -11.43 13.96 0.06
CA HIS A 147 -12.39 13.71 -1.01
C HIS A 147 -11.76 13.89 -2.40
N ASP A 148 -11.17 15.05 -2.68
CA ASP A 148 -10.67 15.36 -4.02
C ASP A 148 -9.51 14.44 -4.43
N THR A 149 -8.66 14.06 -3.47
CA THR A 149 -7.60 13.09 -3.75
C THR A 149 -8.15 11.68 -3.97
N LEU A 150 -9.14 11.25 -3.18
CA LEU A 150 -9.76 9.93 -3.34
C LEU A 150 -10.52 9.80 -4.66
N VAL A 151 -11.28 10.81 -5.06
CA VAL A 151 -11.98 10.83 -6.36
C VAL A 151 -11.00 10.78 -7.53
N ALA A 152 -9.83 11.41 -7.41
CA ALA A 152 -8.80 11.34 -8.43
C ALA A 152 -8.13 9.95 -8.49
N LEU A 153 -7.90 9.30 -7.34
CA LEU A 153 -7.21 8.01 -7.24
C LEU A 153 -8.13 6.82 -7.50
N PHE A 154 -9.41 6.93 -7.11
CA PHE A 154 -10.44 5.90 -7.25
C PHE A 154 -11.69 6.48 -7.94
N PRO A 155 -11.60 6.90 -9.22
CA PRO A 155 -12.68 7.58 -9.91
C PRO A 155 -13.98 6.76 -10.00
N SER A 156 -13.89 5.44 -10.02
CA SER A 156 -15.07 4.57 -10.02
C SER A 156 -15.86 4.59 -8.70
N GLN A 157 -15.24 5.09 -7.62
CA GLN A 157 -15.87 5.22 -6.28
C GLN A 157 -16.33 6.66 -5.99
N LYS A 158 -16.29 7.55 -6.99
CA LYS A 158 -16.63 8.98 -6.84
C LYS A 158 -17.98 9.21 -6.17
N ALA A 159 -19.02 8.50 -6.59
CA ALA A 159 -20.38 8.72 -6.05
C ALA A 159 -20.44 8.51 -4.52
N SER A 160 -19.80 7.46 -4.01
CA SER A 160 -19.72 7.21 -2.57
C SER A 160 -18.92 8.30 -1.84
N CYS A 161 -17.81 8.76 -2.42
CA CYS A 161 -17.03 9.85 -1.83
C CYS A 161 -17.81 11.16 -1.81
N ASP A 162 -18.56 11.48 -2.88
CA ASP A 162 -19.43 12.68 -2.95
C ASP A 162 -20.51 12.66 -1.85
N GLU A 163 -21.14 11.50 -1.60
CA GLU A 163 -22.14 11.33 -0.53
C GLU A 163 -21.52 11.59 0.85
N GLN A 164 -20.33 11.04 1.12
CA GLN A 164 -19.64 11.28 2.40
C GLN A 164 -19.25 12.74 2.58
N LEU A 165 -18.73 13.39 1.53
CA LEU A 165 -18.39 14.82 1.59
C LEU A 165 -19.64 15.67 1.85
N ALA A 166 -20.74 15.41 1.15
CA ALA A 166 -22.00 16.15 1.33
C ALA A 166 -22.54 15.98 2.77
N ALA A 167 -22.53 14.76 3.30
CA ALA A 167 -22.94 14.47 4.66
C ALA A 167 -22.08 15.23 5.69
N ASP A 168 -20.77 15.23 5.49
CA ASP A 168 -19.81 15.88 6.36
C ASP A 168 -19.94 17.41 6.34
N LEU A 169 -20.02 18.00 5.15
CA LEU A 169 -20.17 19.44 5.00
C LEU A 169 -21.51 19.95 5.53
N SER A 170 -22.57 19.13 5.52
CA SER A 170 -23.86 19.49 6.10
C SER A 170 -23.82 19.70 7.63
N GLN A 171 -22.86 19.08 8.30
CA GLN A 171 -22.65 19.18 9.76
C GLN A 171 -21.84 20.44 10.16
N ILE A 172 -21.20 21.10 9.20
CA ILE A 172 -20.37 22.29 9.43
C ILE A 172 -21.25 23.53 9.20
N PRO A 173 -21.36 24.47 10.16
CA PRO A 173 -22.15 25.69 9.99
C PRO A 173 -21.75 26.47 8.73
N ASP A 174 -22.73 26.92 7.99
CA ASP A 174 -22.51 27.75 6.80
C ASP A 174 -21.84 29.07 7.17
N GLY A 175 -20.99 29.57 6.27
CA GLY A 175 -20.31 30.83 6.47
C GLY A 175 -18.89 30.84 5.88
N HIS A 176 -18.24 31.96 6.06
CA HIS A 176 -16.94 32.25 5.45
C HIS A 176 -15.85 31.25 5.86
N ALA A 177 -15.87 30.79 7.12
CA ALA A 177 -14.91 29.79 7.61
C ALA A 177 -15.02 28.46 6.84
N LYS A 178 -16.26 27.97 6.63
CA LYS A 178 -16.54 26.76 5.84
C LYS A 178 -16.08 26.90 4.40
N THR A 179 -16.46 28.01 3.74
CA THR A 179 -16.06 28.28 2.35
C THR A 179 -14.54 28.29 2.19
N LYS A 180 -13.83 28.99 3.09
CA LYS A 180 -12.35 29.00 3.09
C LYS A 180 -11.75 27.63 3.35
N GLY A 181 -12.36 26.82 4.21
CA GLY A 181 -11.92 25.44 4.46
C GLY A 181 -12.03 24.58 3.20
N ILE A 182 -13.17 24.64 2.51
CA ILE A 182 -13.38 23.95 1.23
C ILE A 182 -12.32 24.37 0.20
N GLU A 183 -12.15 25.69 -0.02
CA GLU A 183 -11.15 26.22 -0.96
C GLU A 183 -9.73 25.79 -0.61
N LEU A 184 -9.38 25.71 0.68
CA LEU A 184 -8.10 25.24 1.16
C LEU A 184 -7.90 23.75 0.85
N GLY A 185 -8.90 22.91 1.13
CA GLY A 185 -8.87 21.49 0.84
C GLY A 185 -8.67 21.20 -0.66
N GLN A 186 -9.43 21.92 -1.51
CA GLN A 186 -9.28 21.83 -2.97
C GLN A 186 -7.86 22.17 -3.42
N ARG A 187 -7.28 23.24 -2.89
CA ARG A 187 -5.90 23.64 -3.22
C ARG A 187 -4.86 22.62 -2.76
N ALA A 188 -5.04 22.06 -1.55
CA ALA A 188 -4.13 21.06 -1.02
C ALA A 188 -4.15 19.78 -1.88
N ALA A 189 -5.34 19.30 -2.24
CA ALA A 189 -5.49 18.15 -3.13
C ALA A 189 -4.90 18.42 -4.52
N ALA A 190 -5.26 19.56 -5.14
CA ALA A 190 -4.75 19.93 -6.46
C ALA A 190 -3.22 20.02 -6.50
N ALA A 191 -2.59 20.54 -5.44
CA ALA A 191 -1.14 20.69 -5.37
C ALA A 191 -0.42 19.35 -5.38
N ILE A 192 -0.81 18.39 -4.55
CA ILE A 192 -0.16 17.07 -4.52
C ILE A 192 -0.49 16.26 -5.79
N LEU A 193 -1.71 16.31 -6.26
CA LEU A 193 -2.10 15.66 -7.51
C LEU A 193 -1.25 16.17 -8.69
N ALA A 194 -1.07 17.48 -8.82
CA ALA A 194 -0.21 18.05 -9.86
C ALA A 194 1.25 17.56 -9.77
N LEU A 195 1.81 17.46 -8.55
CA LEU A 195 3.17 16.94 -8.34
C LEU A 195 3.32 15.46 -8.73
N ARG A 196 2.23 14.71 -8.65
CA ARG A 196 2.21 13.26 -8.90
C ARG A 196 1.58 12.86 -10.24
N ALA A 197 1.16 13.82 -11.07
CA ALA A 197 0.48 13.58 -12.35
C ALA A 197 1.26 12.71 -13.33
N ASN A 198 2.58 12.91 -13.39
CA ASN A 198 3.48 12.22 -14.31
C ASN A 198 4.68 11.65 -13.54
N ASP A 199 4.41 10.91 -12.48
CA ASP A 199 5.44 10.36 -11.62
C ASP A 199 5.93 8.97 -12.03
N GLY A 200 5.42 8.41 -13.13
CA GLY A 200 5.79 7.09 -13.65
C GLY A 200 4.86 5.95 -13.21
N SER A 201 3.94 6.20 -12.27
CA SER A 201 3.03 5.18 -11.73
C SER A 201 1.96 4.70 -12.72
N GLN A 202 1.79 5.40 -13.85
CA GLN A 202 0.78 5.10 -14.88
C GLN A 202 1.15 3.88 -15.76
N ARG A 203 2.38 3.37 -15.64
CA ARG A 203 2.82 2.24 -16.44
C ARG A 203 2.05 0.98 -16.06
N ALA A 204 1.53 0.26 -17.07
CA ALA A 204 0.81 -0.99 -16.84
C ALA A 204 1.69 -2.07 -16.21
N GLU A 205 1.07 -2.96 -15.43
CA GLU A 205 1.76 -4.13 -14.90
C GLU A 205 2.10 -5.11 -16.03
N PRO A 206 3.36 -5.57 -16.14
CA PRO A 206 3.75 -6.48 -17.19
C PRO A 206 3.34 -7.91 -16.87
N ARG A 207 3.11 -8.69 -17.93
CA ARG A 207 2.73 -10.10 -17.88
C ARG A 207 3.96 -10.98 -18.07
N VAL A 208 4.13 -11.95 -17.20
CA VAL A 208 5.19 -12.96 -17.31
C VAL A 208 5.04 -13.73 -18.62
N GLY A 209 6.15 -13.85 -19.37
CA GLY A 209 6.19 -14.51 -20.68
C GLY A 209 5.64 -13.70 -21.85
N VAL A 210 5.17 -12.45 -21.60
CA VAL A 210 4.67 -11.55 -22.66
C VAL A 210 5.45 -10.23 -22.63
N ASP A 211 5.39 -9.50 -21.53
CA ASP A 211 6.02 -8.18 -21.37
C ASP A 211 7.21 -8.24 -20.41
N PHE A 212 7.31 -9.31 -19.61
CA PHE A 212 8.37 -9.57 -18.65
C PHE A 212 8.84 -11.02 -18.78
N PHE A 213 10.13 -11.23 -19.04
CA PHE A 213 10.72 -12.54 -19.21
C PHE A 213 11.59 -12.87 -18.00
N THR A 214 11.26 -13.94 -17.31
CA THR A 214 12.02 -14.45 -16.17
C THR A 214 13.23 -15.26 -16.65
N GLY A 215 14.29 -15.35 -15.81
CA GLY A 215 15.41 -16.23 -16.09
C GLY A 215 15.12 -17.69 -15.73
N ASP A 216 15.96 -18.59 -16.23
CA ASP A 216 15.85 -20.04 -15.99
C ASP A 216 16.97 -20.59 -15.08
N GLU A 217 17.94 -19.75 -14.70
CA GLU A 217 19.06 -20.18 -13.87
C GLU A 217 18.64 -20.31 -12.39
N PRO A 218 19.34 -21.15 -11.61
CA PRO A 218 19.15 -21.24 -10.17
C PRO A 218 19.31 -19.87 -9.49
N GLY A 219 18.40 -19.54 -8.58
CA GLY A 219 18.38 -18.26 -7.89
C GLY A 219 17.48 -17.21 -8.56
N GLU A 220 17.14 -17.36 -9.84
CA GLU A 220 16.31 -16.41 -10.57
C GLU A 220 14.82 -16.60 -10.31
N TRP A 221 14.09 -15.48 -10.14
CA TRP A 221 12.67 -15.51 -9.89
C TRP A 221 11.87 -15.95 -11.12
N ARG A 222 10.88 -16.78 -10.84
CA ARG A 222 9.89 -17.27 -11.80
C ARG A 222 8.48 -17.22 -11.24
N GLN A 223 7.49 -17.28 -12.12
CA GLN A 223 6.08 -17.36 -11.77
C GLN A 223 5.82 -18.48 -10.75
N ASP A 224 4.97 -18.20 -9.76
CA ASP A 224 4.52 -19.21 -8.80
C ASP A 224 3.86 -20.40 -9.52
N PRO A 225 4.40 -21.63 -9.38
CA PRO A 225 3.88 -22.82 -10.06
C PRO A 225 2.52 -23.28 -9.52
N ILE A 226 2.07 -22.75 -8.39
CA ILE A 226 0.81 -23.16 -7.74
C ILE A 226 -0.34 -22.25 -8.17
N SER A 227 -0.22 -20.95 -7.95
CA SER A 227 -1.28 -19.97 -8.27
C SER A 227 -1.33 -19.60 -9.75
N LEU A 228 -0.18 -19.64 -10.43
CA LEU A 228 -0.03 -19.24 -11.83
C LEU A 228 -0.46 -17.79 -12.10
N ILE A 229 -0.27 -16.90 -11.12
CA ILE A 229 -0.54 -15.47 -11.32
C ILE A 229 0.33 -14.96 -12.46
N PRO A 230 -0.26 -14.37 -13.53
CA PRO A 230 0.48 -14.05 -14.76
C PRO A 230 1.25 -12.73 -14.69
N LEU A 231 1.25 -12.05 -13.54
CA LEU A 231 1.86 -10.72 -13.40
C LEU A 231 3.29 -10.79 -12.88
N ALA A 232 4.13 -9.84 -13.32
CA ALA A 232 5.33 -9.41 -12.62
C ALA A 232 5.02 -8.07 -11.92
N LEU A 233 4.28 -8.14 -10.80
CA LEU A 233 3.64 -6.99 -10.17
C LEU A 233 4.68 -6.00 -9.64
N GLY A 234 4.61 -4.77 -10.14
CA GLY A 234 5.53 -3.69 -9.78
C GLY A 234 6.89 -3.75 -10.46
N ALA A 235 7.09 -4.54 -11.52
CA ALA A 235 8.40 -4.67 -12.19
C ALA A 235 8.98 -3.34 -12.69
N TYR A 236 8.15 -2.34 -12.88
CA TYR A 236 8.57 -1.01 -13.36
C TYR A 236 8.45 0.08 -12.30
N TRP A 237 8.34 -0.31 -11.02
CA TRP A 237 8.11 0.64 -9.93
C TRP A 237 9.36 1.44 -9.54
N ASP A 238 10.54 0.97 -9.93
CA ASP A 238 11.81 1.69 -9.87
C ASP A 238 11.80 3.01 -10.66
N GLY A 239 11.00 3.07 -11.75
CA GLY A 239 10.77 4.27 -12.56
C GLY A 239 9.82 5.29 -11.94
N VAL A 240 9.19 4.98 -10.80
CA VAL A 240 8.30 5.92 -10.10
C VAL A 240 9.11 6.94 -9.31
N LYS A 241 8.81 8.23 -9.51
CA LYS A 241 9.48 9.31 -8.80
C LYS A 241 9.21 9.18 -7.29
N PRO A 242 10.23 9.07 -6.43
CA PRO A 242 10.04 9.03 -4.99
C PRO A 242 9.38 10.32 -4.44
N PHE A 243 8.82 10.22 -3.23
CA PHE A 243 8.24 11.36 -2.53
C PHE A 243 9.31 12.22 -1.86
N VAL A 244 10.30 11.60 -1.23
CA VAL A 244 11.36 12.28 -0.47
C VAL A 244 12.75 11.76 -0.83
N LEU A 245 12.89 10.47 -1.15
CA LEU A 245 14.16 9.91 -1.60
C LEU A 245 14.64 10.60 -2.88
N LYS A 246 15.94 10.59 -3.13
CA LYS A 246 16.56 11.18 -4.33
C LYS A 246 16.40 10.29 -5.56
N SER A 247 16.42 8.97 -5.35
CA SER A 247 16.27 7.93 -6.38
C SER A 247 15.76 6.64 -5.75
N ALA A 248 15.24 5.73 -6.57
CA ALA A 248 14.74 4.44 -6.12
C ALA A 248 15.84 3.56 -5.50
N ASP A 249 17.05 3.63 -6.03
CA ASP A 249 18.23 2.86 -5.61
C ASP A 249 19.01 3.46 -4.43
N GLN A 250 18.56 4.60 -3.88
CA GLN A 250 19.28 5.31 -2.80
C GLN A 250 19.61 4.41 -1.61
N PHE A 251 18.75 3.47 -1.30
CA PHE A 251 18.90 2.51 -0.20
C PHE A 251 18.81 1.06 -0.66
N ARG A 252 19.26 0.77 -1.91
CA ARG A 252 19.36 -0.61 -2.39
C ARG A 252 20.05 -1.48 -1.33
N VAL A 253 19.49 -2.65 -1.09
CA VAL A 253 20.06 -3.63 -0.17
C VAL A 253 21.34 -4.27 -0.75
N PRO A 254 22.23 -4.84 0.08
CA PRO A 254 23.34 -5.63 -0.43
C PRO A 254 22.84 -6.83 -1.24
N PRO A 255 23.70 -7.51 -2.03
CA PRO A 255 23.31 -8.74 -2.73
C PRO A 255 22.80 -9.81 -1.76
N PRO A 256 21.82 -10.65 -2.16
CA PRO A 256 21.43 -11.80 -1.38
C PRO A 256 22.59 -12.77 -1.18
N PRO A 257 22.56 -13.63 -0.16
CA PRO A 257 23.57 -14.66 0.04
C PRO A 257 23.73 -15.55 -1.20
N ALA A 258 24.97 -15.92 -1.52
CA ALA A 258 25.23 -16.88 -2.59
C ALA A 258 24.54 -18.21 -2.30
N LEU A 259 23.99 -18.87 -3.33
CA LEU A 259 23.27 -20.15 -3.15
C LEU A 259 24.11 -21.22 -2.44
N ALA A 260 25.41 -21.29 -2.73
CA ALA A 260 26.34 -22.23 -2.09
C ALA A 260 26.76 -21.82 -0.66
N SER A 261 26.25 -20.70 -0.11
CA SER A 261 26.66 -20.23 1.21
C SER A 261 25.95 -20.96 2.36
N PRO A 262 26.56 -21.03 3.55
CA PRO A 262 25.90 -21.53 4.75
C PRO A 262 24.70 -20.67 5.19
N GLU A 263 24.73 -19.38 4.89
CA GLU A 263 23.64 -18.45 5.22
C GLU A 263 22.37 -18.77 4.40
N TYR A 264 22.54 -19.04 3.09
CA TYR A 264 21.44 -19.51 2.25
C TYR A 264 20.90 -20.85 2.75
N ALA A 265 21.78 -21.83 3.05
CA ALA A 265 21.37 -23.14 3.55
C ALA A 265 20.57 -23.05 4.86
N ALA A 266 20.98 -22.19 5.79
CA ALA A 266 20.27 -21.97 7.04
C ALA A 266 18.87 -21.39 6.81
N ALA A 267 18.73 -20.38 5.93
CA ALA A 267 17.46 -19.80 5.57
C ALA A 267 16.55 -20.78 4.81
N PHE A 268 17.15 -21.60 3.94
CA PHE A 268 16.46 -22.67 3.22
C PHE A 268 15.84 -23.69 4.19
N GLU A 269 16.63 -24.17 5.14
CA GLU A 269 16.18 -25.17 6.11
C GLU A 269 15.09 -24.60 7.03
N GLU A 270 15.22 -23.36 7.48
CA GLU A 270 14.21 -22.71 8.31
C GLU A 270 12.85 -22.63 7.58
N VAL A 271 12.83 -22.12 6.35
CA VAL A 271 11.57 -21.96 5.63
C VAL A 271 11.00 -23.29 5.16
N LYS A 272 11.83 -24.26 4.79
CA LYS A 272 11.39 -25.62 4.44
C LYS A 272 10.70 -26.30 5.63
N ARG A 273 11.26 -26.17 6.82
CA ARG A 273 10.74 -26.75 8.07
C ARG A 273 9.47 -26.09 8.55
N LEU A 274 9.37 -24.75 8.46
CA LEU A 274 8.26 -23.97 9.05
C LEU A 274 7.21 -23.52 8.02
N GLY A 275 7.55 -23.43 6.75
CA GLY A 275 6.73 -22.79 5.73
C GLY A 275 5.71 -23.69 5.03
N GLY A 276 5.76 -25.00 5.23
CA GLY A 276 4.86 -25.96 4.58
C GLY A 276 3.39 -25.73 4.91
N ASP A 277 2.47 -26.18 4.02
CA ASP A 277 1.02 -26.02 4.17
C ASP A 277 0.39 -26.92 5.25
N GLY A 278 1.13 -27.93 5.73
CA GLY A 278 0.66 -28.91 6.69
C GLY A 278 -0.22 -30.02 6.08
N GLY A 279 -0.49 -29.95 4.79
CA GLY A 279 -1.26 -30.94 4.04
C GLY A 279 -0.41 -31.71 3.06
N VAL A 280 0.04 -31.06 1.99
CA VAL A 280 0.96 -31.64 1.00
C VAL A 280 2.38 -31.65 1.55
N THR A 281 2.82 -30.54 2.12
CA THR A 281 4.14 -30.41 2.76
C THR A 281 3.98 -30.37 4.28
N PRO A 282 4.57 -31.33 5.02
CA PRO A 282 4.61 -31.30 6.48
C PRO A 282 5.24 -30.00 7.01
N THR A 283 4.85 -29.60 8.21
CA THR A 283 5.41 -28.42 8.87
C THR A 283 5.62 -28.67 10.36
N GLU A 284 6.70 -28.09 10.91
CA GLU A 284 6.93 -28.03 12.36
C GLU A 284 6.40 -26.73 12.99
N ARG A 285 5.77 -25.88 12.19
CA ARG A 285 5.16 -24.63 12.65
C ARG A 285 4.06 -24.91 13.67
N THR A 286 4.08 -24.15 14.78
CA THR A 286 3.05 -24.22 15.81
C THR A 286 1.76 -23.51 15.34
N LEU A 287 0.66 -23.71 16.07
CA LEU A 287 -0.58 -22.96 15.84
C LEU A 287 -0.36 -21.45 15.98
N GLU A 288 0.34 -21.02 17.02
CA GLU A 288 0.66 -19.59 17.20
C GLU A 288 1.45 -19.03 16.03
N GLN A 289 2.45 -19.73 15.53
CA GLN A 289 3.22 -19.32 14.36
C GLN A 289 2.35 -19.25 13.08
N THR A 290 1.35 -20.12 12.98
CA THR A 290 0.36 -20.06 11.89
C THR A 290 -0.52 -18.81 12.05
N GLU A 291 -0.99 -18.52 13.24
CA GLU A 291 -1.76 -17.31 13.54
C GLU A 291 -0.93 -16.05 13.25
N ILE A 292 0.35 -16.01 13.64
CA ILE A 292 1.27 -14.91 13.31
C ILE A 292 1.37 -14.73 11.78
N GLY A 293 1.57 -15.82 11.04
CA GLY A 293 1.62 -15.77 9.58
C GLY A 293 0.39 -15.11 8.97
N LEU A 294 -0.79 -15.54 9.37
CA LEU A 294 -2.07 -15.04 8.88
C LEU A 294 -2.39 -13.63 9.38
N TYR A 295 -2.06 -13.30 10.63
CA TYR A 295 -2.36 -12.01 11.27
C TYR A 295 -1.76 -10.82 10.52
N TRP A 296 -0.53 -10.96 10.02
CA TRP A 296 0.21 -9.93 9.31
C TRP A 296 0.01 -9.96 7.79
N ALA A 297 -0.91 -10.78 7.26
CA ALA A 297 -0.97 -11.05 5.83
C ALA A 297 -1.32 -9.82 4.97
N TYR A 298 -2.56 -9.41 4.85
CA TYR A 298 -2.98 -8.27 4.01
C TYR A 298 -2.33 -8.30 2.61
N ASP A 299 -2.42 -9.43 1.94
CA ASP A 299 -1.68 -9.69 0.68
C ASP A 299 -2.47 -9.32 -0.60
N GLY A 300 -3.17 -8.18 -0.61
CA GLY A 300 -3.90 -7.71 -1.79
C GLY A 300 -5.25 -8.38 -1.98
N THR A 301 -5.88 -8.85 -0.92
CA THR A 301 -7.14 -9.59 -0.96
C THR A 301 -8.36 -8.68 -0.72
N PRO A 302 -9.58 -9.12 -1.09
CA PRO A 302 -10.79 -8.33 -0.98
C PRO A 302 -11.03 -7.75 0.41
N SER A 303 -11.38 -6.48 0.47
CA SER A 303 -11.62 -5.68 1.67
C SER A 303 -10.39 -5.43 2.56
N LEU A 304 -9.37 -6.27 2.50
CA LEU A 304 -8.14 -6.17 3.29
C LEU A 304 -7.07 -5.32 2.62
N CYS A 305 -7.13 -5.16 1.31
CA CYS A 305 -6.14 -4.38 0.58
C CYS A 305 -4.71 -4.94 0.74
N ALA A 306 -3.73 -4.11 0.54
CA ALA A 306 -2.31 -4.35 0.70
C ALA A 306 -1.82 -3.94 2.11
N PRO A 307 -0.58 -4.26 2.50
CA PRO A 307 -0.05 -4.02 3.85
C PRO A 307 -0.15 -2.58 4.34
N SER A 308 -0.21 -1.59 3.44
CA SER A 308 -0.36 -0.18 3.80
C SER A 308 -1.61 0.09 4.66
N ARG A 309 -2.70 -0.70 4.49
CA ARG A 309 -3.89 -0.63 5.35
C ARG A 309 -3.56 -0.98 6.80
N LEU A 310 -2.95 -2.14 7.01
CA LEU A 310 -2.55 -2.62 8.34
C LEU A 310 -1.67 -1.60 9.07
N TYR A 311 -0.66 -1.10 8.39
CA TYR A 311 0.32 -0.19 8.99
C TYR A 311 -0.27 1.19 9.29
N ASN A 312 -1.19 1.68 8.46
CA ASN A 312 -1.94 2.89 8.74
C ASN A 312 -2.84 2.71 9.97
N GLN A 313 -3.55 1.59 10.08
CA GLN A 313 -4.39 1.26 11.24
C GLN A 313 -3.58 1.20 12.54
N ILE A 314 -2.40 0.59 12.53
CA ILE A 314 -1.50 0.55 13.68
C ILE A 314 -1.03 1.98 14.05
N ALA A 315 -0.68 2.80 13.06
CA ALA A 315 -0.27 4.19 13.31
C ALA A 315 -1.37 5.01 14.00
N VAL A 316 -2.62 4.87 13.53
CA VAL A 316 -3.80 5.53 14.13
C VAL A 316 -4.03 5.01 15.55
N HIS A 317 -4.01 3.69 15.75
CA HIS A 317 -4.22 3.07 17.05
C HIS A 317 -3.21 3.58 18.11
N ILE A 318 -1.93 3.59 17.76
CA ILE A 318 -0.88 4.11 18.63
C ILE A 318 -1.05 5.62 18.86
N ALA A 319 -1.41 6.40 17.84
CA ALA A 319 -1.64 7.84 17.98
C ALA A 319 -2.78 8.16 18.95
N ASP A 320 -3.86 7.39 18.90
CA ASP A 320 -4.99 7.51 19.83
C ASP A 320 -4.57 7.17 21.25
N GLN A 321 -3.85 6.05 21.43
CA GLN A 321 -3.31 5.64 22.73
C GLN A 321 -2.37 6.69 23.34
N MET A 322 -1.57 7.35 22.49
CA MET A 322 -0.61 8.39 22.90
C MET A 322 -1.24 9.79 23.05
N GLY A 323 -2.55 9.92 22.85
CA GLY A 323 -3.29 11.18 23.00
C GLY A 323 -2.87 12.27 22.00
N SER A 324 -2.59 11.91 20.77
CA SER A 324 -2.22 12.84 19.71
C SER A 324 -3.38 13.80 19.38
N ASN A 325 -3.09 15.08 19.18
CA ASN A 325 -4.06 16.03 18.63
C ASN A 325 -4.11 15.94 17.09
N VAL A 326 -5.07 16.62 16.47
CA VAL A 326 -5.29 16.55 15.02
C VAL A 326 -4.06 16.92 14.19
N VAL A 327 -3.27 17.91 14.61
CA VAL A 327 -2.06 18.35 13.89
C VAL A 327 -0.98 17.28 13.97
N LYS A 328 -0.79 16.68 15.15
CA LYS A 328 0.15 15.58 15.35
C LYS A 328 -0.27 14.33 14.59
N LEU A 329 -1.57 13.98 14.62
CA LEU A 329 -2.07 12.82 13.87
C LEU A 329 -1.92 13.02 12.37
N ALA A 330 -2.31 14.19 11.83
CA ALA A 330 -2.14 14.50 10.41
C ALA A 330 -0.66 14.40 9.98
N ARG A 331 0.27 14.91 10.82
CA ARG A 331 1.71 14.80 10.56
C ARG A 331 2.20 13.35 10.61
N LEU A 332 1.79 12.58 11.62
CA LEU A 332 2.19 11.18 11.75
C LEU A 332 1.73 10.37 10.54
N LEU A 333 0.47 10.52 10.12
CA LEU A 333 -0.07 9.79 8.97
C LEU A 333 0.61 10.21 7.67
N ALA A 334 0.94 11.49 7.48
CA ALA A 334 1.72 11.92 6.33
C ALA A 334 3.13 11.32 6.33
N LEU A 335 3.85 11.37 7.47
CA LEU A 335 5.17 10.76 7.61
C LEU A 335 5.15 9.25 7.36
N ALA A 336 4.23 8.53 8.01
CA ALA A 336 4.14 7.08 7.91
C ALA A 336 3.81 6.65 6.47
N ASN A 337 2.77 7.22 5.86
CA ASN A 337 2.37 6.83 4.51
C ASN A 337 3.39 7.25 3.43
N VAL A 338 4.10 8.37 3.60
CA VAL A 338 5.21 8.76 2.72
C VAL A 338 6.41 7.82 2.88
N ALA A 339 6.76 7.45 4.13
CA ALA A 339 7.82 6.47 4.37
C ALA A 339 7.47 5.09 3.78
N LEU A 340 6.21 4.66 3.88
CA LEU A 340 5.73 3.43 3.24
C LEU A 340 5.80 3.52 1.70
N ALA A 341 5.37 4.63 1.11
CA ALA A 341 5.42 4.80 -0.35
C ALA A 341 6.85 4.80 -0.89
N ASP A 342 7.76 5.51 -0.25
CA ASP A 342 9.17 5.54 -0.62
C ASP A 342 9.87 4.21 -0.33
N ALA A 343 9.52 3.51 0.76
CA ALA A 343 9.98 2.16 1.02
C ALA A 343 9.50 1.19 -0.08
N GLY A 344 8.25 1.30 -0.51
CA GLY A 344 7.73 0.52 -1.64
C GLY A 344 8.55 0.72 -2.92
N ILE A 345 8.94 1.95 -3.24
CA ILE A 345 9.79 2.24 -4.40
C ILE A 345 11.17 1.60 -4.25
N ALA A 346 11.83 1.80 -3.11
CA ALA A 346 13.18 1.26 -2.87
C ALA A 346 13.21 -0.28 -2.79
N ILE A 347 12.18 -0.89 -2.20
CA ILE A 347 12.06 -2.34 -2.08
C ILE A 347 11.84 -2.97 -3.46
N TRP A 348 10.90 -2.42 -4.27
CA TRP A 348 10.62 -2.97 -5.60
C TRP A 348 11.78 -2.75 -6.58
N GLU A 349 12.52 -1.65 -6.46
CA GLU A 349 13.79 -1.47 -7.14
C GLU A 349 14.77 -2.60 -6.82
N SER A 350 15.02 -2.86 -5.54
CA SER A 350 15.93 -3.92 -5.12
C SER A 350 15.42 -5.32 -5.54
N LYS A 351 14.11 -5.58 -5.46
CA LYS A 351 13.50 -6.84 -5.88
C LYS A 351 13.78 -7.17 -7.34
N TYR A 352 13.53 -6.23 -8.24
CA TYR A 352 13.71 -6.42 -9.67
C TYR A 352 15.15 -6.16 -10.15
N TYR A 353 16.00 -5.61 -9.30
CA TYR A 353 17.45 -5.56 -9.53
C TYR A 353 18.12 -6.92 -9.31
N TYR A 354 17.68 -7.67 -8.26
CA TYR A 354 18.25 -8.97 -7.92
C TYR A 354 17.46 -10.16 -8.48
N GLU A 355 16.17 -10.00 -8.74
CA GLU A 355 15.24 -11.01 -9.24
C GLU A 355 15.36 -12.37 -8.52
N PHE A 356 15.56 -12.34 -7.20
CA PHE A 356 15.84 -13.54 -6.43
C PHE A 356 14.58 -14.39 -6.22
N TRP A 357 14.69 -15.68 -6.42
CA TRP A 357 13.60 -16.64 -6.38
C TRP A 357 12.89 -16.76 -5.02
N ARG A 358 11.64 -17.20 -5.05
CA ARG A 358 10.82 -17.51 -3.87
C ARG A 358 11.16 -18.89 -3.31
N PRO A 359 10.89 -19.15 -1.99
CA PRO A 359 11.07 -20.48 -1.40
C PRO A 359 10.40 -21.61 -2.17
N VAL A 360 9.19 -21.37 -2.71
CA VAL A 360 8.49 -22.41 -3.50
C VAL A 360 9.29 -22.86 -4.72
N THR A 361 10.02 -21.97 -5.36
CA THR A 361 10.90 -22.31 -6.48
C THR A 361 12.21 -22.89 -5.97
N GLY A 362 12.90 -22.21 -5.04
CA GLY A 362 14.21 -22.63 -4.55
C GLY A 362 14.21 -24.00 -3.89
N ILE A 363 13.15 -24.32 -3.12
CA ILE A 363 13.05 -25.63 -2.45
C ILE A 363 12.72 -26.73 -3.46
N ARG A 364 11.85 -26.46 -4.45
CA ARG A 364 11.51 -27.45 -5.47
C ARG A 364 12.65 -27.78 -6.43
N GLU A 365 13.55 -26.84 -6.64
CA GLU A 365 14.59 -26.90 -7.66
C GLU A 365 16.02 -26.99 -7.09
N ALA A 366 16.17 -27.32 -5.80
CA ALA A 366 17.46 -27.36 -5.14
C ALA A 366 18.36 -28.54 -5.63
N ASP A 367 17.76 -29.68 -5.93
CA ASP A 367 18.52 -30.90 -6.27
C ASP A 367 18.91 -30.91 -7.75
N VAL A 368 20.06 -31.54 -8.07
CA VAL A 368 20.47 -31.80 -9.45
C VAL A 368 19.41 -32.65 -10.16
N GLY A 369 19.06 -32.24 -11.37
CA GLY A 369 17.99 -32.84 -12.17
C GLY A 369 16.63 -32.19 -11.98
N THR A 370 16.52 -31.13 -11.14
CA THR A 370 15.31 -30.35 -10.95
C THR A 370 15.44 -28.95 -11.57
N GLY A 371 14.30 -28.29 -11.77
CA GLY A 371 14.23 -26.97 -12.43
C GLY A 371 14.51 -26.99 -13.93
N PRO A 372 14.41 -25.84 -14.62
CA PRO A 372 14.54 -25.74 -16.06
C PRO A 372 15.89 -26.17 -16.61
N THR A 373 16.98 -25.86 -15.90
CA THR A 373 18.33 -26.18 -16.32
C THR A 373 18.80 -27.56 -15.81
N GLY A 374 18.13 -28.09 -14.80
CA GLY A 374 18.56 -29.32 -14.11
C GLY A 374 19.82 -29.16 -13.28
N ALA A 375 20.30 -27.95 -13.04
CA ALA A 375 21.55 -27.68 -12.33
C ALA A 375 21.44 -27.87 -10.81
N GLY A 376 20.21 -27.65 -10.23
CA GLY A 376 20.05 -27.52 -8.79
C GLY A 376 20.63 -26.20 -8.28
N ASP A 377 20.64 -25.97 -6.96
CA ASP A 377 21.20 -24.76 -6.36
C ASP A 377 22.72 -24.83 -6.09
N GLY A 378 23.31 -25.99 -6.29
CA GLY A 378 24.75 -26.25 -6.09
C GLY A 378 25.19 -26.24 -4.63
N ASN A 379 24.27 -26.27 -3.67
CA ASN A 379 24.58 -26.29 -2.24
C ASN A 379 24.41 -27.71 -1.67
N PRO A 380 25.48 -28.38 -1.20
CA PRO A 380 25.36 -29.74 -0.67
C PRO A 380 24.63 -29.83 0.68
N ALA A 381 24.36 -28.68 1.34
CA ALA A 381 23.65 -28.62 2.61
C ALA A 381 22.14 -28.41 2.43
N THR A 382 21.67 -28.15 1.22
CA THR A 382 20.22 -28.04 0.89
C THR A 382 19.76 -29.38 0.30
N VAL A 383 18.56 -29.81 0.66
CA VAL A 383 17.88 -30.96 0.09
C VAL A 383 16.53 -30.53 -0.45
N GLY A 384 16.31 -30.70 -1.73
CA GLY A 384 15.09 -30.27 -2.40
C GLY A 384 13.83 -31.03 -1.94
N ASP A 385 12.68 -30.45 -2.24
CA ASP A 385 11.38 -31.10 -2.20
C ASP A 385 10.59 -30.65 -3.43
N PRO A 386 10.55 -31.44 -4.51
CA PRO A 386 9.84 -31.07 -5.74
C PRO A 386 8.34 -30.85 -5.55
N THR A 387 7.77 -31.28 -4.43
CA THR A 387 6.35 -31.13 -4.09
C THR A 387 6.10 -30.02 -3.07
N PHE A 388 7.13 -29.31 -2.62
CA PHE A 388 7.01 -28.27 -1.60
C PHE A 388 5.86 -27.33 -1.91
N THR A 389 4.89 -27.28 -1.00
CA THR A 389 3.74 -26.41 -1.06
C THR A 389 3.75 -25.53 0.19
N PRO A 390 4.02 -24.23 0.06
CA PRO A 390 4.01 -23.31 1.19
C PRO A 390 2.60 -23.13 1.75
N LEU A 391 2.48 -22.74 3.03
CA LEU A 391 1.21 -22.23 3.53
C LEU A 391 0.69 -21.09 2.63
N GLY A 392 1.61 -20.26 2.16
CA GLY A 392 1.31 -19.17 1.23
C GLY A 392 0.62 -17.98 1.91
N ALA A 393 0.53 -16.90 1.18
CA ALA A 393 -0.32 -15.77 1.55
C ALA A 393 -1.79 -16.22 1.47
N PRO A 394 -2.60 -15.95 2.49
CA PRO A 394 -3.98 -16.42 2.52
C PRO A 394 -4.82 -15.71 1.45
N ALA A 395 -5.68 -16.46 0.80
CA ALA A 395 -6.70 -15.96 -0.12
C ALA A 395 -7.91 -15.41 0.65
N SER A 396 -7.70 -14.53 1.62
CA SER A 396 -8.75 -14.02 2.51
C SER A 396 -9.93 -13.46 1.73
N ASN A 397 -11.15 -13.86 2.13
CA ASN A 397 -12.40 -13.49 1.48
C ASN A 397 -12.56 -13.95 0.01
N LEU A 398 -11.74 -14.90 -0.44
CA LEU A 398 -11.83 -15.52 -1.77
C LEU A 398 -11.78 -17.05 -1.66
N HIS A 399 -12.35 -17.73 -2.66
CA HIS A 399 -12.14 -19.15 -2.85
C HIS A 399 -10.95 -19.38 -3.79
N GLY A 400 -9.97 -20.14 -3.34
CA GLY A 400 -8.79 -20.46 -4.13
C GLY A 400 -7.63 -20.91 -3.25
N PRO A 401 -6.52 -21.35 -3.84
CA PRO A 401 -5.34 -21.71 -3.08
C PRO A 401 -4.70 -20.47 -2.43
N ASN A 402 -4.03 -20.65 -1.30
CA ASN A 402 -3.08 -19.67 -0.85
C ASN A 402 -1.99 -19.50 -1.92
N PHE A 403 -1.41 -18.33 -2.04
CA PHE A 403 -0.55 -17.97 -3.15
C PHE A 403 0.81 -17.42 -2.68
N THR A 404 1.79 -17.46 -3.56
CA THR A 404 3.03 -16.72 -3.40
C THR A 404 2.91 -15.40 -4.19
N PRO A 405 3.18 -14.23 -3.56
CA PRO A 405 3.03 -12.94 -4.24
C PRO A 405 3.84 -12.87 -5.55
N PRO A 406 3.28 -12.29 -6.63
CA PRO A 406 3.83 -12.36 -7.98
C PRO A 406 4.95 -11.33 -8.23
N PHE A 407 6.02 -11.40 -7.46
CA PHE A 407 7.24 -10.58 -7.55
C PHE A 407 8.39 -11.25 -6.81
N PRO A 408 9.67 -10.90 -7.12
CA PRO A 408 10.85 -11.51 -6.49
C PRO A 408 10.84 -11.48 -4.96
N ALA A 409 11.52 -12.44 -4.33
CA ALA A 409 11.51 -12.58 -2.89
C ALA A 409 12.27 -11.46 -2.17
N TYR A 410 13.48 -11.17 -2.58
CA TYR A 410 14.48 -10.37 -1.88
C TYR A 410 14.50 -8.90 -2.30
N PRO A 411 14.45 -7.97 -1.33
CA PRO A 411 14.10 -8.10 0.08
C PRO A 411 12.60 -8.22 0.32
N SER A 412 12.17 -8.58 1.55
CA SER A 412 10.76 -8.73 1.87
C SER A 412 10.00 -7.40 1.91
N GLY A 413 8.88 -7.31 1.15
CA GLY A 413 8.01 -6.14 1.13
C GLY A 413 7.39 -5.83 2.50
N HIS A 414 6.75 -6.81 3.12
CA HIS A 414 6.15 -6.64 4.45
C HIS A 414 7.17 -6.23 5.52
N ALA A 415 8.35 -6.87 5.53
CA ALA A 415 9.41 -6.52 6.46
C ALA A 415 9.88 -5.07 6.27
N GLY A 416 10.03 -4.63 5.02
CA GLY A 416 10.45 -3.26 4.72
C GLY A 416 9.38 -2.22 5.03
N PHE A 417 8.12 -2.48 4.71
CA PHE A 417 7.02 -1.59 5.12
C PHE A 417 6.89 -1.51 6.65
N GLY A 418 6.99 -2.66 7.35
CA GLY A 418 7.02 -2.69 8.81
C GLY A 418 8.19 -1.89 9.37
N GLY A 419 9.40 -2.09 8.82
CA GLY A 419 10.58 -1.31 9.17
C GLY A 419 10.37 0.19 9.01
N ALA A 420 9.72 0.62 7.91
CA ALA A 420 9.42 2.02 7.66
C ALA A 420 8.39 2.58 8.68
N LEU A 421 7.31 1.84 8.95
CA LEU A 421 6.32 2.26 9.94
C LEU A 421 6.91 2.39 11.34
N PHE A 422 7.47 1.29 11.85
CA PHE A 422 7.91 1.24 13.26
C PHE A 422 9.07 2.20 13.53
N GLN A 423 9.96 2.42 12.55
CA GLN A 423 11.00 3.43 12.67
C GLN A 423 10.43 4.86 12.65
N THR A 424 9.41 5.12 11.83
CA THR A 424 8.70 6.41 11.86
C THR A 424 8.07 6.66 13.23
N LEU A 425 7.44 5.65 13.84
CA LEU A 425 6.85 5.74 15.19
C LEU A 425 7.92 6.00 16.25
N ARG A 426 9.08 5.29 16.20
CA ARG A 426 10.21 5.53 17.11
C ARG A 426 10.68 6.98 17.06
N HIS A 427 10.86 7.52 15.87
CA HIS A 427 11.26 8.92 15.71
C HIS A 427 10.17 9.89 16.20
N PHE A 428 8.91 9.58 15.91
CA PHE A 428 7.80 10.48 16.25
C PHE A 428 7.57 10.61 17.75
N TYR A 429 7.67 9.49 18.47
CA TYR A 429 7.46 9.43 19.92
C TYR A 429 8.76 9.43 20.73
N GLY A 430 9.91 9.25 20.10
CA GLY A 430 11.23 9.27 20.76
C GLY A 430 11.54 8.02 21.58
N THR A 431 10.80 6.92 21.41
CA THR A 431 10.97 5.68 22.15
C THR A 431 10.53 4.46 21.33
N ASP A 432 11.11 3.29 21.64
CA ASP A 432 10.65 1.98 21.19
C ASP A 432 9.65 1.34 22.19
N ASP A 433 9.67 1.79 23.45
CA ASP A 433 8.89 1.23 24.55
C ASP A 433 7.44 1.73 24.49
N ILE A 434 6.69 1.27 23.49
CA ILE A 434 5.26 1.51 23.33
C ILE A 434 4.57 0.15 23.26
N ALA A 435 3.99 -0.25 24.38
CA ALA A 435 3.16 -1.45 24.42
C ALA A 435 1.78 -1.15 23.85
N PHE A 436 1.27 -2.05 23.02
CA PHE A 436 -0.07 -1.92 22.43
C PHE A 436 -0.71 -3.28 22.16
N THR A 437 -2.04 -3.30 22.07
CA THR A 437 -2.81 -4.47 21.63
C THR A 437 -3.60 -4.08 20.40
N PHE A 438 -3.48 -4.88 19.33
CA PHE A 438 -4.13 -4.59 18.07
C PHE A 438 -4.91 -5.80 17.56
N VAL A 439 -6.01 -5.55 16.85
CA VAL A 439 -6.82 -6.55 16.17
C VAL A 439 -6.60 -6.40 14.66
N SER A 440 -6.00 -7.41 14.05
CA SER A 440 -5.84 -7.46 12.60
C SER A 440 -7.19 -7.71 11.92
N ASP A 441 -7.42 -7.07 10.76
CA ASP A 441 -8.60 -7.37 9.93
C ASP A 441 -8.62 -8.83 9.44
N GLU A 442 -7.49 -9.54 9.43
CA GLU A 442 -7.43 -10.97 9.15
C GLU A 442 -8.09 -11.80 10.26
N PHE A 443 -8.06 -11.33 11.52
CA PHE A 443 -8.59 -12.01 12.70
C PHE A 443 -9.56 -11.14 13.49
N ASN A 444 -10.53 -10.53 12.81
CA ASN A 444 -11.51 -9.60 13.39
C ASN A 444 -12.89 -10.22 13.69
N GLY A 445 -13.06 -11.52 13.51
CA GLY A 445 -14.36 -12.20 13.69
C GLY A 445 -15.35 -11.99 12.52
N VAL A 446 -14.89 -11.39 11.40
CA VAL A 446 -15.72 -11.10 10.21
C VAL A 446 -15.07 -11.64 8.93
N THR A 447 -13.78 -11.46 8.78
CA THR A 447 -12.98 -11.94 7.63
C THR A 447 -13.10 -13.46 7.50
N ARG A 448 -13.13 -13.93 6.25
CA ARG A 448 -13.26 -15.35 5.94
C ARG A 448 -11.95 -15.92 5.41
N ASP A 449 -11.73 -17.19 5.69
CA ASP A 449 -10.67 -17.96 5.05
C ASP A 449 -11.07 -18.35 3.60
N ASN A 450 -10.16 -19.01 2.90
CA ASN A 450 -10.36 -19.47 1.52
C ASN A 450 -11.36 -20.65 1.38
N SER A 451 -11.85 -21.19 2.48
CA SER A 451 -12.94 -22.18 2.54
C SER A 451 -14.27 -21.53 2.89
N GLY A 452 -14.30 -20.21 3.14
CA GLY A 452 -15.49 -19.45 3.48
C GLY A 452 -15.84 -19.43 4.97
N ASN A 453 -15.02 -20.03 5.85
CA ASN A 453 -15.25 -19.99 7.30
C ASN A 453 -14.85 -18.63 7.85
N VAL A 454 -15.65 -18.10 8.79
CA VAL A 454 -15.31 -16.86 9.49
C VAL A 454 -14.11 -17.11 10.40
N ARG A 455 -13.08 -16.28 10.27
CA ARG A 455 -11.91 -16.31 11.14
C ARG A 455 -12.24 -15.81 12.54
N PRO A 456 -11.63 -16.36 13.58
CA PRO A 456 -11.88 -15.91 14.95
C PRO A 456 -11.41 -14.46 15.19
N LEU A 457 -11.88 -13.86 16.28
CA LEU A 457 -11.37 -12.61 16.80
C LEU A 457 -10.15 -12.90 17.67
N ILE A 458 -8.94 -12.55 17.19
CA ILE A 458 -7.69 -12.80 17.90
C ILE A 458 -6.91 -11.48 18.00
N PRO A 459 -6.98 -10.77 19.14
CA PRO A 459 -6.09 -9.65 19.41
C PRO A 459 -4.69 -10.14 19.72
N ARG A 460 -3.66 -9.40 19.29
CA ARG A 460 -2.26 -9.64 19.66
C ARG A 460 -1.69 -8.44 20.39
N SER A 461 -0.91 -8.73 21.44
CA SER A 461 -0.28 -7.72 22.28
C SER A 461 1.23 -7.71 22.08
N PHE A 462 1.79 -6.52 22.00
CA PHE A 462 3.21 -6.28 21.81
C PHE A 462 3.72 -5.40 22.95
N SER A 463 4.89 -5.73 23.48
CA SER A 463 5.55 -4.97 24.56
C SER A 463 6.34 -3.76 24.04
N SER A 464 6.71 -3.79 22.74
CA SER A 464 7.47 -2.73 22.09
C SER A 464 7.20 -2.68 20.57
N LEU A 465 7.59 -1.59 19.94
CA LEU A 465 7.55 -1.45 18.50
C LEU A 465 8.48 -2.47 17.80
N SER A 466 9.65 -2.75 18.39
CA SER A 466 10.59 -3.74 17.85
C SER A 466 10.03 -5.15 17.88
N GLN A 467 9.26 -5.52 18.90
CA GLN A 467 8.62 -6.84 18.95
C GLN A 467 7.61 -7.00 17.82
N ALA A 468 6.77 -5.99 17.56
CA ALA A 468 5.80 -6.03 16.48
C ALA A 468 6.47 -6.05 15.09
N GLU A 469 7.54 -5.27 14.91
CA GLU A 469 8.32 -5.24 13.68
C GLU A 469 8.97 -6.59 13.36
N GLU A 470 9.57 -7.24 14.36
CA GLU A 470 10.18 -8.56 14.19
C GLU A 470 9.14 -9.64 13.90
N GLU A 471 8.01 -9.65 14.61
CA GLU A 471 6.93 -10.59 14.37
C GLU A 471 6.34 -10.42 12.97
N ASN A 472 6.13 -9.17 12.51
CA ASN A 472 5.70 -8.88 11.16
C ASN A 472 6.67 -9.44 10.11
N GLY A 473 7.98 -9.27 10.31
CA GLY A 473 8.99 -9.84 9.41
C GLY A 473 9.00 -11.38 9.42
N GLN A 474 8.94 -11.99 10.61
CA GLN A 474 8.97 -13.43 10.78
C GLN A 474 7.70 -14.13 10.24
N SER A 475 6.57 -13.45 10.23
CA SER A 475 5.31 -13.95 9.68
C SER A 475 5.45 -14.49 8.26
N ARG A 476 6.34 -13.90 7.45
CA ARG A 476 6.55 -14.26 6.05
C ARG A 476 7.30 -15.58 5.88
N ILE A 477 8.13 -15.94 6.85
CA ILE A 477 8.81 -17.23 6.90
C ILE A 477 7.84 -18.31 7.30
N TYR A 478 6.96 -18.03 8.25
CA TYR A 478 5.88 -18.95 8.63
C TYR A 478 4.89 -19.24 7.50
N LEU A 479 4.65 -18.26 6.62
CA LEU A 479 3.87 -18.46 5.40
C LEU A 479 4.64 -19.23 4.31
N GLY A 480 5.95 -19.43 4.46
CA GLY A 480 6.77 -20.13 3.47
C GLY A 480 7.04 -19.36 2.18
N ILE A 481 6.97 -18.03 2.21
CA ILE A 481 7.06 -17.18 1.02
C ILE A 481 8.27 -16.24 0.99
N HIS A 482 9.07 -16.22 2.05
CA HIS A 482 10.31 -15.44 2.15
C HIS A 482 11.41 -16.20 2.90
N TRP A 483 12.67 -15.85 2.58
CA TRP A 483 13.87 -16.29 3.28
C TRP A 483 14.16 -15.42 4.50
N ALA A 484 14.94 -15.91 5.48
CA ALA A 484 15.31 -15.15 6.67
C ALA A 484 16.08 -13.85 6.33
N PHE A 485 16.96 -13.90 5.34
CA PHE A 485 17.70 -12.73 4.89
C PHE A 485 16.81 -11.69 4.16
N ASP A 486 15.71 -12.13 3.50
CA ASP A 486 14.71 -11.20 2.94
C ASP A 486 14.12 -10.32 4.05
N LYS A 487 13.79 -10.94 5.21
CA LYS A 487 13.27 -10.25 6.39
C LYS A 487 14.26 -9.22 6.91
N THR A 488 15.48 -9.66 7.18
CA THR A 488 16.53 -8.85 7.80
C THR A 488 16.85 -7.61 6.97
N GLU A 489 17.09 -7.79 5.68
CA GLU A 489 17.42 -6.68 4.79
C GLU A 489 16.19 -5.79 4.48
N GLY A 490 14.99 -6.38 4.44
CA GLY A 490 13.76 -5.62 4.31
C GLY A 490 13.56 -4.65 5.48
N ILE A 491 13.64 -5.12 6.73
CA ILE A 491 13.54 -4.27 7.93
C ILE A 491 14.60 -3.16 7.88
N ALA A 492 15.86 -3.53 7.61
CA ALA A 492 16.97 -2.57 7.56
C ALA A 492 16.77 -1.49 6.49
N GLN A 493 16.27 -1.86 5.31
CA GLN A 493 15.97 -0.92 4.22
C GLN A 493 14.83 0.03 4.62
N GLY A 494 13.74 -0.51 5.15
CA GLY A 494 12.59 0.28 5.59
C GLY A 494 12.97 1.31 6.65
N ARG A 495 13.79 0.91 7.64
CA ARG A 495 14.31 1.82 8.67
C ARG A 495 15.13 2.96 8.06
N ARG A 496 16.04 2.68 7.13
CA ARG A 496 16.85 3.71 6.43
C ARG A 496 15.98 4.71 5.66
N VAL A 497 14.93 4.22 5.00
CA VAL A 497 13.96 5.08 4.31
C VAL A 497 13.24 5.98 5.30
N ALA A 498 12.73 5.43 6.40
CA ALA A 498 12.03 6.20 7.43
C ALA A 498 12.92 7.26 8.09
N ASP A 499 14.19 6.92 8.40
CA ASP A 499 15.19 7.87 8.92
C ASP A 499 15.35 9.07 7.99
N TYR A 500 15.42 8.79 6.68
CA TYR A 500 15.57 9.83 5.66
C TYR A 500 14.32 10.68 5.52
N VAL A 501 13.14 10.06 5.43
CA VAL A 501 11.85 10.76 5.30
C VAL A 501 11.60 11.65 6.51
N PHE A 502 11.78 11.13 7.73
CA PHE A 502 11.56 11.89 8.96
C PHE A 502 12.46 13.13 9.06
N LYS A 503 13.69 13.04 8.56
CA LYS A 503 14.66 14.14 8.57
C LYS A 503 14.35 15.21 7.52
N HIS A 504 13.73 14.87 6.38
CA HIS A 504 13.65 15.76 5.22
C HIS A 504 12.23 16.21 4.87
N ALA A 505 11.17 15.62 5.46
CA ALA A 505 9.79 15.98 5.19
C ALA A 505 9.03 16.35 6.46
N PHE A 506 8.07 17.24 6.34
CA PHE A 506 7.18 17.66 7.44
C PHE A 506 7.93 18.13 8.70
N VAL A 507 9.10 18.72 8.51
CA VAL A 507 9.95 19.18 9.63
C VAL A 507 9.35 20.39 10.32
N PRO A 508 9.57 20.56 11.65
CA PRO A 508 9.10 21.74 12.37
C PRO A 508 9.63 23.04 11.75
N ARG A 509 8.78 24.06 11.68
CA ARG A 509 9.23 25.41 11.35
C ARG A 509 9.97 25.99 12.56
N HIS A 510 11.17 26.50 12.37
CA HIS A 510 11.84 27.31 13.37
C HIS A 510 11.01 28.60 13.54
N ARG A 511 10.25 28.69 14.64
CA ARG A 511 9.71 29.99 15.05
C ARG A 511 10.91 30.86 15.44
N ASN A 512 11.26 31.84 14.63
CA ASN A 512 12.15 32.90 15.09
C ASN A 512 11.49 33.51 16.36
N LYS A 513 12.15 33.36 17.52
CA LYS A 513 11.78 34.10 18.72
C LYS A 513 12.09 35.59 18.47
N LYS A 514 11.27 36.22 17.65
CA LYS A 514 11.13 37.68 17.51
C LYS A 514 9.69 37.88 17.06
N ASP A 515 8.85 38.03 18.05
CA ASP A 515 7.72 38.97 18.09
C ASP A 515 7.03 38.76 19.46
#